data_dfa36f26e1aaafde50413b1175b502e5
#
_entry.id   dfa36f26e1aaafde50413b1175b502e5
#
_cell.length_a   1.000
_cell.length_b   1.000
_cell.length_c   1.000
_cell.angle_alpha   90.00
_cell.angle_beta   90.00
_cell.angle_gamma   90.00
#
_symmetry.space_group_name_H-M   'P 1'
#
loop_
_entity.id
_entity.type
_entity.pdbx_description
1 polymer ?
#
loop_
_entity_poly.entity_id
_entity_poly.type
_entity_poly.pdbx_seq_one_letter_code
_entity_poly.pdbx_strand_id
1 'polypeptide(L)' 'MKHQQQYFEKLHSELKVGKRVLAANGIYGTVKKIENDQIELEIAKGLNITVSRYGISEIL' A
#
# COMPACT_ATOMS: atom_id res chain seq x y z
N MET A 1 -12.90 -7.90 -15.53
CA MET A 1 -13.17 -6.49 -15.41
C MET A 1 -13.82 -6.13 -14.11
N LYS A 2 -15.04 -6.58 -13.86
CA LYS A 2 -15.68 -6.29 -12.59
C LYS A 2 -14.92 -6.90 -11.41
N HIS A 3 -14.34 -8.08 -11.62
CA HIS A 3 -13.56 -8.74 -10.56
C HIS A 3 -12.33 -7.93 -10.18
N GLN A 4 -11.66 -7.34 -11.18
CA GLN A 4 -10.50 -6.51 -10.91
C GLN A 4 -10.89 -5.25 -10.13
N GLN A 5 -12.00 -4.62 -10.49
CA GLN A 5 -12.48 -3.47 -9.77
C GLN A 5 -12.77 -3.81 -8.31
N GLN A 6 -13.45 -4.93 -8.09
CA GLN A 6 -13.77 -5.37 -6.73
C GLN A 6 -12.51 -5.64 -5.93
N TYR A 7 -11.52 -6.26 -6.56
CA TYR A 7 -10.25 -6.54 -5.90
C TYR A 7 -9.58 -5.25 -5.45
N PHE A 8 -9.46 -4.26 -6.35
CA PHE A 8 -8.81 -3.00 -6.02
C PHE A 8 -9.59 -2.21 -4.98
N GLU A 9 -10.90 -2.19 -5.08
CA GLU A 9 -11.71 -1.49 -4.10
C GLU A 9 -11.53 -2.08 -2.71
N LYS A 10 -11.56 -3.39 -2.60
CA LYS A 10 -11.38 -4.07 -1.33
C LYS A 10 -9.98 -3.80 -0.78
N LEU A 11 -8.97 -3.93 -1.62
CA LEU A 11 -7.60 -3.67 -1.23
C LEU A 11 -7.45 -2.25 -0.70
N HIS A 12 -7.98 -1.27 -1.42
CA HIS A 12 -7.85 0.13 -1.04
C HIS A 12 -8.64 0.45 0.23
N SER A 13 -9.78 -0.17 0.44
CA SER A 13 -10.58 0.08 1.62
C SER A 13 -9.93 -0.47 2.88
N GLU A 14 -9.08 -1.48 2.74
CA GLU A 14 -8.36 -2.07 3.87
C GLU A 14 -7.01 -1.40 4.11
N LEU A 15 -6.60 -0.51 3.22
CA LEU A 15 -5.32 0.17 3.31
C LEU A 15 -5.38 1.25 4.38
N LYS A 16 -4.64 1.08 5.45
CA LYS A 16 -4.67 2.01 6.59
C LYS A 16 -3.27 2.17 7.16
N VAL A 17 -3.06 3.30 7.83
CA VAL A 17 -1.82 3.55 8.55
C VAL A 17 -1.62 2.45 9.59
N GLY A 18 -0.40 1.94 9.66
CA GLY A 18 -0.03 0.86 10.57
C GLY A 18 -0.10 -0.53 9.94
N LYS A 19 -0.69 -0.65 8.77
CA LYS A 19 -0.76 -1.94 8.09
C LYS A 19 0.57 -2.25 7.40
N ARG A 20 0.92 -3.53 7.42
CA ARG A 20 2.08 -3.98 6.67
C ARG A 20 1.61 -4.42 5.29
N VAL A 21 2.35 -4.03 4.28
CA VAL A 21 1.94 -4.26 2.89
C VAL A 21 3.10 -4.75 2.06
N LEU A 22 2.75 -5.33 0.91
CA LEU A 22 3.71 -5.72 -0.12
C LEU A 22 3.44 -4.83 -1.33
N ALA A 23 4.44 -4.07 -1.74
CA ALA A 23 4.34 -3.27 -2.95
C ALA A 23 4.59 -4.15 -4.18
N ALA A 24 4.10 -3.68 -5.34
CA ALA A 24 4.15 -4.46 -6.57
C ALA A 24 5.58 -4.79 -7.02
N ASN A 25 6.56 -3.99 -6.58
CA ASN A 25 7.97 -4.23 -6.90
C ASN A 25 8.64 -5.20 -5.93
N GLY A 26 7.87 -5.82 -5.03
CA GLY A 26 8.40 -6.81 -4.11
C GLY A 26 8.93 -6.25 -2.80
N ILE A 27 8.71 -4.97 -2.54
CA ILE A 27 9.18 -4.35 -1.31
C ILE A 27 8.10 -4.45 -0.23
N TYR A 28 8.47 -4.93 0.95
CA TYR A 28 7.60 -4.95 2.11
C TYR A 28 7.77 -3.66 2.90
N GLY A 29 6.69 -3.12 3.43
CA GLY A 29 6.75 -1.92 4.24
C GLY A 29 5.54 -1.77 5.13
N THR A 30 5.64 -0.81 6.04
CA THR A 30 4.53 -0.46 6.93
C THR A 30 3.99 0.89 6.51
N VAL A 31 2.68 1.00 6.38
CA VAL A 31 2.05 2.25 5.97
C VAL A 31 2.18 3.26 7.09
N LYS A 32 2.81 4.39 6.80
CA LYS A 32 2.99 5.48 7.77
C LYS A 32 2.08 6.66 7.48
N LYS A 33 1.76 6.89 6.22
CA LYS A 33 0.92 8.02 5.83
C LYS A 33 0.21 7.69 4.53
N ILE A 34 -1.04 8.13 4.44
CA ILE A 34 -1.82 8.00 3.21
C ILE A 34 -2.28 9.41 2.83
N GLU A 35 -1.95 9.81 1.61
CA GLU A 35 -2.32 11.13 1.13
C GLU A 35 -2.72 11.01 -0.34
N ASN A 36 -4.02 11.07 -0.59
CA ASN A 36 -4.56 10.90 -1.95
C ASN A 36 -4.08 9.57 -2.53
N ASP A 37 -3.35 9.61 -3.64
CA ASP A 37 -2.83 8.40 -4.29
C ASP A 37 -1.42 8.06 -3.86
N GLN A 38 -0.89 8.76 -2.87
CA GLN A 38 0.48 8.54 -2.39
C GLN A 38 0.46 7.86 -1.04
N ILE A 39 1.28 6.83 -0.92
CA ILE A 39 1.41 6.06 0.32
C ILE A 39 2.86 6.14 0.77
N GLU A 40 3.06 6.58 2.00
CA GLU A 40 4.40 6.58 2.58
C GLU A 40 4.60 5.27 3.33
N LEU A 41 5.62 4.52 2.93
CA LEU A 41 5.95 3.23 3.51
C LEU A 41 7.28 3.31 4.22
N GLU A 42 7.32 2.80 5.44
CA GLU A 42 8.59 2.57 6.13
C GLU A 42 9.08 1.19 5.75
N ILE A 43 10.18 1.14 5.01
CA ILE A 43 10.73 -0.12 4.50
C ILE A 43 11.88 -0.65 5.34
N ALA A 44 12.43 0.21 6.18
CA ALA A 44 13.44 -0.14 7.17
C ALA A 44 13.32 0.90 8.27
N LYS A 45 13.91 0.65 9.41
CA LYS A 45 13.80 1.57 10.54
C LYS A 45 14.27 2.97 10.13
N GLY A 46 13.35 3.92 10.17
CA GLY A 46 13.67 5.31 9.86
C GLY A 46 13.80 5.62 8.38
N LEU A 47 13.54 4.65 7.50
CA LEU A 47 13.65 4.85 6.06
C LEU A 47 12.28 4.69 5.41
N ASN A 48 11.75 5.79 4.89
CA ASN A 48 10.44 5.81 4.27
C ASN A 48 10.56 6.11 2.79
N ILE A 49 9.70 5.48 2.01
CA ILE A 49 9.57 5.78 0.58
C ILE A 49 8.11 6.10 0.28
N THR A 50 7.89 6.83 -0.79
CA THR A 50 6.55 7.14 -1.26
C THR A 50 6.25 6.29 -2.49
N VAL A 51 5.14 5.58 -2.45
CA VAL A 51 4.70 4.75 -3.57
C VAL A 51 3.28 5.14 -3.93
N SER A 52 2.89 4.80 -5.17
CA SER A 52 1.51 4.99 -5.60
C SER A 52 0.61 4.00 -4.86
N ARG A 53 -0.59 4.47 -4.51
CA ARG A 53 -1.63 3.59 -3.96
C ARG A 53 -1.83 2.35 -4.85
N TYR A 54 -1.75 2.55 -6.15
CA TYR A 54 -1.95 1.47 -7.12
C TYR A 54 -0.77 0.51 -7.20
N GLY A 55 0.34 0.86 -6.55
CA GLY A 55 1.49 0.00 -6.44
C GLY A 55 1.49 -0.92 -5.23
N ILE A 56 0.41 -0.93 -4.45
CA ILE A 56 0.28 -1.85 -3.32
C ILE A 56 -0.32 -3.15 -3.85
N SER A 57 0.41 -4.24 -3.69
CA SER A 57 0.00 -5.55 -4.21
C SER A 57 -0.82 -6.34 -3.20
N GLU A 58 -0.44 -6.29 -1.93
CA GLU A 58 -1.14 -7.02 -0.88
C GLU A 58 -1.08 -6.27 0.44
N ILE A 59 -2.12 -6.45 1.23
CA ILE A 59 -2.13 -6.01 2.63
C ILE A 59 -1.98 -7.27 3.47
N LEU A 60 -0.95 -7.30 4.29
CA LEU A 60 -0.58 -8.49 5.05
C LEU A 60 -1.26 -8.58 6.41
#